data_3d818dad4a634305388fddbccc2cb2b9
#
_entry.id   3d818dad4a634305388fddbccc2cb2b9
#
_cell.length_a   1.000
_cell.length_b   1.000
_cell.length_c   1.000
_cell.angle_alpha   90.00
_cell.angle_beta   90.00
_cell.angle_gamma   90.00
#
_symmetry.space_group_name_H-M   'P 1'
#
loop_
_entity.id
_entity.type
_entity.pdbx_description
1 polymer ?
#
loop_
_entity_poly.entity_id
_entity_poly.type
_entity_poly.pdbx_seq_one_letter_code
_entity_poly.pdbx_strand_id
1 'polypeptide(L)'
;NIEDAVRTAGKAETGSVRAEDDYYNYVNQKLLAGKQIPEDSESWSYFYELGQESYRNLSELLDEVINQRSNLAEGSPEQKIVDLYQTAMDMEGRKRAGFGALQPYLDSIRGAADIQEYIEAVGAVNNDLGFSSLIALAYFEDMKNSQNYGCYLGSADLGPGKETLEDETQSVLLEAYRNYIKNIMESTGISRKKAEE
;
A
#
# COMPACT_ATOMS: atom_id res chain seq x y z
N ASN A 1 -8.20 -24.28 17.12
CA ASN A 1 -7.10 -23.52 16.52
C ASN A 1 -7.56 -22.98 15.16
N ILE A 2 -7.45 -21.67 14.92
CA ILE A 2 -7.94 -21.01 13.69
C ILE A 2 -7.27 -21.62 12.44
N GLU A 3 -6.00 -21.99 12.53
CA GLU A 3 -5.27 -22.67 11.44
C GLU A 3 -5.87 -24.01 11.04
N ASP A 4 -6.40 -24.79 11.98
CA ASP A 4 -7.07 -26.05 11.70
C ASP A 4 -8.46 -25.86 11.08
N ALA A 5 -9.15 -24.77 11.45
CA ALA A 5 -10.44 -24.42 10.87
C ALA A 5 -10.30 -23.95 9.41
N VAL A 6 -9.26 -23.19 9.10
CA VAL A 6 -8.96 -22.73 7.71
C VAL A 6 -8.49 -23.90 6.84
N ARG A 7 -7.70 -24.84 7.37
CA ARG A 7 -7.27 -26.04 6.65
C ARG A 7 -8.41 -27.02 6.38
N THR A 8 -9.42 -27.08 7.26
CA THR A 8 -10.56 -27.97 7.09
C THR A 8 -11.64 -27.41 6.16
N ALA A 9 -11.71 -26.09 5.98
CA ALA A 9 -12.63 -25.47 5.00
C ALA A 9 -12.30 -25.86 3.54
N GLY A 10 -11.07 -26.30 3.25
CA GLY A 10 -10.64 -26.77 1.91
C GLY A 10 -10.94 -28.23 1.60
N LYS A 11 -11.51 -29.02 2.54
CA LYS A 11 -11.93 -30.40 2.32
C LYS A 11 -13.45 -30.53 2.46
N ALA A 12 -14.18 -29.80 1.61
CA ALA A 12 -15.60 -30.12 1.44
C ALA A 12 -15.69 -31.49 0.78
N GLU A 13 -16.26 -32.47 1.50
CA GLU A 13 -16.71 -33.72 0.92
C GLU A 13 -17.57 -33.41 -0.29
N THR A 14 -17.35 -34.08 -1.41
CA THR A 14 -18.08 -33.94 -2.67
C THR A 14 -19.50 -34.53 -2.57
N GLY A 15 -20.26 -34.07 -1.59
CA GLY A 15 -21.70 -34.24 -1.54
C GLY A 15 -22.38 -33.08 -2.26
N SER A 16 -23.42 -33.36 -3.03
CA SER A 16 -24.17 -32.31 -3.71
C SER A 16 -24.82 -31.37 -2.66
N VAL A 17 -24.24 -30.19 -2.46
CA VAL A 17 -24.85 -29.13 -1.65
C VAL A 17 -26.12 -28.69 -2.35
N ARG A 18 -27.26 -28.65 -1.62
CA ARG A 18 -28.53 -28.18 -2.16
C ARG A 18 -28.59 -26.65 -2.12
N ALA A 19 -29.18 -26.05 -3.13
CA ALA A 19 -29.27 -24.60 -3.24
C ALA A 19 -30.00 -23.94 -2.06
N GLU A 20 -30.98 -24.65 -1.47
CA GLU A 20 -31.76 -24.17 -0.33
C GLU A 20 -30.99 -24.25 1.01
N ASP A 21 -29.96 -25.09 1.10
CA ASP A 21 -29.18 -25.27 2.33
C ASP A 21 -27.97 -24.33 2.37
N ASP A 22 -27.24 -24.22 1.24
CA ASP A 22 -26.09 -23.33 1.11
C ASP A 22 -25.92 -22.92 -0.36
N TYR A 23 -26.54 -21.83 -0.74
CA TYR A 23 -26.52 -21.33 -2.11
C TYR A 23 -25.10 -20.91 -2.57
N TYR A 24 -24.30 -20.37 -1.66
CA TYR A 24 -22.94 -19.98 -1.99
C TYR A 24 -22.09 -21.18 -2.43
N ASN A 25 -22.06 -22.22 -1.62
CA ASN A 25 -21.33 -23.43 -1.98
C ASN A 25 -21.98 -24.18 -3.13
N TYR A 26 -23.31 -24.18 -3.24
CA TYR A 26 -24.01 -24.76 -4.40
C TYR A 26 -23.49 -24.18 -5.72
N VAL A 27 -23.29 -22.87 -5.79
CA VAL A 27 -22.81 -22.19 -7.00
C VAL A 27 -21.30 -22.32 -7.16
N ASN A 28 -20.54 -22.17 -6.07
CA ASN A 28 -19.08 -21.91 -6.14
C ASN A 28 -18.23 -23.14 -5.81
N GLN A 29 -18.75 -24.25 -5.27
CA GLN A 29 -17.97 -25.39 -4.79
C GLN A 29 -17.00 -25.94 -5.84
N LYS A 30 -17.40 -25.99 -7.12
CA LYS A 30 -16.53 -26.49 -8.21
C LYS A 30 -15.35 -25.54 -8.50
N LEU A 31 -15.59 -24.23 -8.39
CA LEU A 31 -14.57 -23.21 -8.54
C LEU A 31 -13.58 -23.26 -7.38
N LEU A 32 -14.11 -23.41 -6.15
CA LEU A 32 -13.32 -23.39 -4.92
C LEU A 32 -12.54 -24.68 -4.67
N ALA A 33 -13.00 -25.81 -5.19
CA ALA A 33 -12.42 -27.15 -4.91
C ALA A 33 -10.93 -27.29 -5.25
N GLY A 34 -10.39 -26.47 -6.16
CA GLY A 34 -8.97 -26.49 -6.54
C GLY A 34 -8.18 -25.27 -6.09
N LYS A 35 -8.80 -24.38 -5.32
CA LYS A 35 -8.15 -23.14 -4.93
C LYS A 35 -7.47 -23.27 -3.56
N GLN A 36 -6.31 -22.63 -3.46
CA GLN A 36 -5.56 -22.50 -2.20
C GLN A 36 -5.34 -21.02 -1.92
N ILE A 37 -5.39 -20.66 -0.65
CA ILE A 37 -5.00 -19.31 -0.23
C ILE A 37 -3.49 -19.20 -0.39
N PRO A 38 -2.97 -18.21 -1.13
CA PRO A 38 -1.54 -18.00 -1.27
C PRO A 38 -0.87 -17.76 0.09
N GLU A 39 0.41 -18.15 0.20
CA GLU A 39 1.15 -18.02 1.47
C GLU A 39 1.30 -16.56 1.95
N ASP A 40 1.25 -15.61 1.01
CA ASP A 40 1.36 -14.17 1.24
C ASP A 40 0.01 -13.45 1.34
N SER A 41 -1.08 -14.20 1.45
CA SER A 41 -2.44 -13.66 1.46
C SER A 41 -3.29 -14.24 2.60
N GLU A 42 -4.19 -13.43 3.15
CA GLU A 42 -5.13 -13.86 4.18
C GLU A 42 -6.36 -14.58 3.61
N SER A 43 -6.63 -14.37 2.33
CA SER A 43 -7.80 -14.94 1.66
C SER A 43 -7.56 -15.13 0.17
N TRP A 44 -8.40 -15.98 -0.45
CA TRP A 44 -8.50 -16.07 -1.89
C TRP A 44 -9.86 -15.55 -2.36
N SER A 45 -9.86 -14.82 -3.48
CA SER A 45 -11.07 -14.42 -4.17
C SER A 45 -10.88 -14.47 -5.68
N TYR A 46 -11.97 -14.51 -6.44
CA TYR A 46 -11.89 -14.44 -7.90
C TYR A 46 -11.30 -13.09 -8.38
N PHE A 47 -11.55 -12.01 -7.65
CA PHE A 47 -10.93 -10.71 -7.95
C PHE A 47 -9.42 -10.71 -7.71
N TYR A 48 -8.95 -11.44 -6.70
CA TYR A 48 -7.51 -11.63 -6.51
C TYR A 48 -6.88 -12.33 -7.74
N GLU A 49 -7.50 -13.40 -8.24
CA GLU A 49 -7.02 -14.14 -9.41
C GLU A 49 -7.01 -13.27 -10.68
N LEU A 50 -8.09 -12.52 -10.93
CA LEU A 50 -8.15 -11.55 -12.03
C LEU A 50 -7.09 -10.46 -11.89
N GLY A 51 -6.83 -9.99 -10.68
CA GLY A 51 -5.75 -9.06 -10.40
C GLY A 51 -4.37 -9.62 -10.78
N GLN A 52 -4.09 -10.86 -10.37
CA GLN A 52 -2.84 -11.54 -10.72
C GLN A 52 -2.68 -11.76 -12.23
N GLU A 53 -3.74 -12.10 -12.92
CA GLU A 53 -3.74 -12.22 -14.38
C GLU A 53 -3.49 -10.85 -15.04
N SER A 54 -4.14 -9.80 -14.56
CA SER A 54 -3.94 -8.44 -15.05
C SER A 54 -2.49 -7.98 -14.85
N TYR A 55 -1.89 -8.25 -13.70
CA TYR A 55 -0.47 -7.93 -13.45
C TYR A 55 0.47 -8.69 -14.39
N ARG A 56 0.21 -9.96 -14.66
CA ARG A 56 1.01 -10.71 -15.65
C ARG A 56 0.91 -10.10 -17.05
N ASN A 57 -0.29 -9.83 -17.51
CA ASN A 57 -0.52 -9.22 -18.81
C ASN A 57 0.15 -7.84 -18.93
N LEU A 58 0.08 -7.01 -17.87
CA LEU A 58 0.76 -5.73 -17.82
C LEU A 58 2.30 -5.88 -17.84
N SER A 59 2.84 -6.88 -17.14
CA SER A 59 4.28 -7.16 -17.16
C SER A 59 4.75 -7.58 -18.55
N GLU A 60 3.99 -8.45 -19.23
CA GLU A 60 4.30 -8.87 -20.60
C GLU A 60 4.28 -7.69 -21.58
N LEU A 61 3.25 -6.85 -21.51
CA LEU A 61 3.18 -5.62 -22.32
C LEU A 61 4.35 -4.66 -22.03
N LEU A 62 4.71 -4.50 -20.76
CA LEU A 62 5.83 -3.66 -20.37
C LEU A 62 7.15 -4.19 -20.94
N ASP A 63 7.37 -5.50 -20.87
CA ASP A 63 8.56 -6.16 -21.43
C ASP A 63 8.62 -5.97 -22.95
N GLU A 64 7.50 -6.08 -23.66
CA GLU A 64 7.42 -5.80 -25.09
C GLU A 64 7.85 -4.36 -25.42
N VAL A 65 7.35 -3.38 -24.68
CA VAL A 65 7.68 -1.97 -24.88
C VAL A 65 9.15 -1.69 -24.54
N ILE A 66 9.67 -2.27 -23.47
CA ILE A 66 11.09 -2.17 -23.08
C ILE A 66 12.00 -2.71 -24.19
N ASN A 67 11.66 -3.88 -24.76
CA ASN A 67 12.42 -4.50 -25.83
C ASN A 67 12.44 -3.66 -27.12
N GLN A 68 11.44 -2.80 -27.31
CA GLN A 68 11.34 -1.88 -28.48
C GLN A 68 11.93 -0.48 -28.20
N ARG A 69 12.57 -0.25 -27.05
CA ARG A 69 13.00 1.08 -26.58
C ARG A 69 13.77 1.87 -27.64
N SER A 70 14.66 1.24 -28.38
CA SER A 70 15.47 1.91 -29.41
C SER A 70 14.65 2.46 -30.58
N ASN A 71 13.42 2.01 -30.78
CA ASN A 71 12.53 2.38 -31.85
C ASN A 71 11.40 3.31 -31.41
N LEU A 72 11.33 3.64 -30.12
CA LEU A 72 10.29 4.52 -29.58
C LEU A 72 10.55 5.97 -30.02
N ALA A 73 9.46 6.66 -30.35
CA ALA A 73 9.54 8.08 -30.67
C ALA A 73 9.85 8.90 -29.42
N GLU A 74 10.69 9.91 -29.56
CA GLU A 74 11.04 10.81 -28.46
C GLU A 74 9.79 11.51 -27.90
N GLY A 75 9.62 11.45 -26.58
CA GLY A 75 8.49 12.03 -25.87
C GLY A 75 7.18 11.25 -25.98
N SER A 76 7.17 10.07 -26.64
CA SER A 76 5.99 9.22 -26.71
C SER A 76 5.57 8.69 -25.32
N PRO A 77 4.28 8.34 -25.15
CA PRO A 77 3.83 7.70 -23.91
C PRO A 77 4.62 6.43 -23.58
N GLU A 78 4.94 5.63 -24.58
CA GLU A 78 5.68 4.38 -24.42
C GLU A 78 7.10 4.65 -23.92
N GLN A 79 7.79 5.67 -24.45
CA GLN A 79 9.11 6.07 -23.96
C GLN A 79 9.04 6.51 -22.49
N LYS A 80 8.05 7.34 -22.13
CA LYS A 80 7.87 7.80 -20.76
C LYS A 80 7.66 6.65 -19.78
N ILE A 81 6.88 5.64 -20.18
CA ILE A 81 6.64 4.44 -19.36
C ILE A 81 7.97 3.69 -19.15
N VAL A 82 8.75 3.47 -20.22
CA VAL A 82 10.04 2.78 -20.12
C VAL A 82 11.02 3.55 -19.26
N ASP A 83 11.11 4.87 -19.43
CA ASP A 83 12.02 5.72 -18.66
C ASP A 83 11.64 5.75 -17.17
N LEU A 84 10.34 5.80 -16.85
CA LEU A 84 9.84 5.69 -15.48
C LEU A 84 10.19 4.33 -14.86
N TYR A 85 9.91 3.25 -15.59
CA TYR A 85 10.23 1.89 -15.13
C TYR A 85 11.72 1.72 -14.87
N GLN A 86 12.57 2.12 -15.81
CA GLN A 86 14.02 2.02 -15.65
C GLN A 86 14.55 2.87 -14.49
N THR A 87 14.00 4.06 -14.30
CA THR A 87 14.33 4.92 -13.16
C THR A 87 13.92 4.25 -11.84
N ALA A 88 12.74 3.65 -11.79
CA ALA A 88 12.26 2.93 -10.62
C ALA A 88 13.09 1.69 -10.30
N MET A 89 13.60 1.00 -11.33
CA MET A 89 14.42 -0.22 -11.21
C MET A 89 15.92 0.05 -11.04
N ASP A 90 16.38 1.30 -11.18
CA ASP A 90 17.78 1.65 -10.89
C ASP A 90 18.06 1.65 -9.38
N MET A 91 18.18 0.45 -8.83
CA MET A 91 18.43 0.25 -7.40
C MET A 91 19.74 0.89 -6.94
N GLU A 92 20.77 0.90 -7.78
CA GLU A 92 22.06 1.52 -7.47
C GLU A 92 21.96 3.06 -7.50
N GLY A 93 21.24 3.63 -8.45
CA GLY A 93 20.93 5.06 -8.49
C GLY A 93 20.12 5.48 -7.26
N ARG A 94 19.09 4.74 -6.93
CA ARG A 94 18.25 4.98 -5.74
C ARG A 94 19.06 4.90 -4.45
N LYS A 95 19.93 3.90 -4.32
CA LYS A 95 20.82 3.75 -3.16
C LYS A 95 21.79 4.92 -3.03
N ARG A 96 22.37 5.39 -4.15
CA ARG A 96 23.25 6.57 -4.15
C ARG A 96 22.50 7.86 -3.81
N ALA A 97 21.28 8.01 -4.30
CA ALA A 97 20.44 9.17 -4.03
C ALA A 97 19.99 9.23 -2.56
N GLY A 98 19.76 8.07 -1.95
CA GLY A 98 19.29 7.98 -0.56
C GLY A 98 18.06 8.85 -0.31
N PHE A 99 18.09 9.65 0.74
CA PHE A 99 17.03 10.61 1.08
C PHE A 99 17.22 11.99 0.44
N GLY A 100 18.15 12.16 -0.50
CA GLY A 100 18.50 13.46 -1.10
C GLY A 100 17.28 14.18 -1.70
N ALA A 101 16.40 13.46 -2.38
CA ALA A 101 15.19 14.06 -2.94
C ALA A 101 14.18 14.53 -1.88
N LEU A 102 14.20 13.97 -0.68
CA LEU A 102 13.33 14.35 0.44
C LEU A 102 13.97 15.43 1.31
N GLN A 103 15.26 15.72 1.15
CA GLN A 103 15.98 16.64 2.03
C GLN A 103 15.34 18.04 2.12
N PRO A 104 14.90 18.67 1.00
CA PRO A 104 14.23 19.98 1.09
C PRO A 104 12.98 19.98 1.96
N TYR A 105 12.18 18.92 1.89
CA TYR A 105 10.99 18.74 2.70
C TYR A 105 11.33 18.54 4.18
N LEU A 106 12.32 17.69 4.46
CA LEU A 106 12.79 17.48 5.83
C LEU A 106 13.36 18.76 6.45
N ASP A 107 14.08 19.55 5.67
CA ASP A 107 14.65 20.82 6.14
C ASP A 107 13.56 21.87 6.39
N SER A 108 12.53 21.93 5.53
CA SER A 108 11.37 22.80 5.74
C SER A 108 10.64 22.47 7.05
N ILE A 109 10.37 21.17 7.28
CA ILE A 109 9.71 20.72 8.52
C ILE A 109 10.57 21.01 9.75
N ARG A 110 11.87 20.74 9.68
CA ARG A 110 12.80 20.96 10.80
C ARG A 110 13.05 22.44 11.10
N GLY A 111 12.96 23.28 10.06
CA GLY A 111 13.17 24.72 10.15
C GLY A 111 11.96 25.51 10.63
N ALA A 112 10.79 24.89 10.75
CA ALA A 112 9.58 25.55 11.21
C ALA A 112 9.77 26.11 12.62
N ALA A 113 9.57 27.41 12.77
CA ALA A 113 9.76 28.13 14.04
C ALA A 113 8.51 28.03 14.97
N ASP A 114 7.35 27.79 14.38
CA ASP A 114 6.09 27.65 15.10
C ASP A 114 5.16 26.61 14.47
N ILE A 115 4.01 26.40 15.10
CA ILE A 115 3.03 25.40 14.67
C ILE A 115 2.42 25.74 13.30
N GLN A 116 2.29 27.00 12.95
CA GLN A 116 1.72 27.39 11.67
C GLN A 116 2.70 27.07 10.54
N GLU A 117 3.97 27.45 10.66
CA GLU A 117 5.01 27.09 9.69
C GLU A 117 5.16 25.58 9.56
N TYR A 118 5.03 24.84 10.67
CA TYR A 118 5.05 23.38 10.65
C TYR A 118 3.88 22.79 9.85
N ILE A 119 2.65 23.28 10.06
CA ILE A 119 1.47 22.83 9.31
C ILE A 119 1.60 23.18 7.82
N GLU A 120 2.11 24.36 7.49
CA GLU A 120 2.36 24.76 6.10
C GLU A 120 3.39 23.86 5.42
N ALA A 121 4.50 23.56 6.10
CA ALA A 121 5.53 22.66 5.60
C ALA A 121 4.98 21.25 5.36
N VAL A 122 4.24 20.70 6.31
CA VAL A 122 3.59 19.38 6.18
C VAL A 122 2.53 19.38 5.07
N GLY A 123 1.76 20.48 4.96
CA GLY A 123 0.79 20.65 3.89
C GLY A 123 1.42 20.63 2.49
N ALA A 124 2.57 21.29 2.33
CA ALA A 124 3.35 21.25 1.10
C ALA A 124 3.81 19.83 0.76
N VAL A 125 4.35 19.09 1.74
CA VAL A 125 4.74 17.68 1.58
C VAL A 125 3.57 16.81 1.12
N ASN A 126 2.40 16.96 1.78
CA ASN A 126 1.21 16.20 1.43
C ASN A 126 0.75 16.49 0.00
N ASN A 127 0.78 17.77 -0.41
CA ASN A 127 0.39 18.19 -1.75
C ASN A 127 1.34 17.67 -2.82
N ASP A 128 2.64 17.80 -2.61
CA ASP A 128 3.65 17.45 -3.60
C ASP A 128 3.85 15.94 -3.75
N LEU A 129 3.75 15.19 -2.66
CA LEU A 129 3.99 13.75 -2.63
C LEU A 129 2.70 12.92 -2.66
N GLY A 130 1.54 13.55 -2.55
CA GLY A 130 0.24 12.90 -2.73
C GLY A 130 -0.16 11.95 -1.58
N PHE A 131 0.34 12.18 -0.36
CA PHE A 131 -0.07 11.39 0.81
C PHE A 131 -0.47 12.29 1.98
N SER A 132 -1.14 11.71 2.97
CA SER A 132 -1.58 12.40 4.18
C SER A 132 -0.72 12.00 5.37
N SER A 133 -0.13 12.98 6.09
CA SER A 133 0.78 12.71 7.19
C SER A 133 0.18 12.99 8.58
N LEU A 134 -0.52 14.11 8.76
CA LEU A 134 -1.14 14.47 10.04
C LEU A 134 -2.66 14.41 9.99
N ILE A 135 -3.23 14.92 8.90
CA ILE A 135 -4.66 14.99 8.67
C ILE A 135 -4.92 14.51 7.25
N ALA A 136 -5.79 13.55 7.10
CA ALA A 136 -6.29 13.14 5.81
C ALA A 136 -7.35 14.15 5.34
N LEU A 137 -7.17 14.68 4.14
CA LEU A 137 -8.10 15.56 3.46
C LEU A 137 -8.64 14.85 2.22
N ALA A 138 -9.94 14.77 2.11
CA ALA A 138 -10.57 14.17 0.94
C ALA A 138 -11.80 14.97 0.52
N TYR A 139 -12.09 14.95 -0.77
CA TYR A 139 -13.27 15.60 -1.36
C TYR A 139 -14.14 14.52 -1.99
N PHE A 140 -15.34 14.34 -1.45
CA PHE A 140 -16.33 13.40 -1.96
C PHE A 140 -17.67 14.10 -2.12
N GLU A 141 -18.56 13.49 -2.87
CA GLU A 141 -19.95 13.92 -2.94
C GLU A 141 -20.55 13.93 -1.54
N ASP A 142 -21.30 15.01 -1.23
CA ASP A 142 -22.04 15.09 0.02
C ASP A 142 -23.06 13.95 0.09
N MET A 143 -22.95 13.09 1.09
CA MET A 143 -23.84 11.93 1.29
C MET A 143 -25.32 12.32 1.43
N LYS A 144 -25.64 13.58 1.78
CA LYS A 144 -27.00 14.11 1.89
C LYS A 144 -27.45 14.82 0.61
N ASN A 145 -26.52 15.31 -0.18
CA ASN A 145 -26.80 15.99 -1.42
C ASN A 145 -25.66 15.80 -2.44
N SER A 146 -25.76 14.75 -3.23
CA SER A 146 -24.74 14.36 -4.23
C SER A 146 -24.49 15.39 -5.35
N GLN A 147 -25.23 16.50 -5.39
CA GLN A 147 -24.95 17.62 -6.29
C GLN A 147 -23.81 18.51 -5.76
N ASN A 148 -23.43 18.36 -4.51
CA ASN A 148 -22.38 19.14 -3.86
C ASN A 148 -21.22 18.22 -3.48
N TYR A 149 -20.02 18.79 -3.42
CA TYR A 149 -18.85 18.14 -2.84
C TYR A 149 -18.62 18.67 -1.43
N GLY A 150 -18.35 17.76 -0.50
CA GLY A 150 -17.93 18.06 0.86
C GLY A 150 -16.43 17.86 1.04
N CYS A 151 -15.81 18.67 1.88
CA CYS A 151 -14.45 18.43 2.37
C CYS A 151 -14.52 17.59 3.64
N TYR A 152 -13.87 16.43 3.61
CA TYR A 152 -13.83 15.49 4.72
C TYR A 152 -12.44 15.49 5.35
N LEU A 153 -12.43 15.63 6.67
CA LEU A 153 -11.22 15.53 7.48
C LEU A 153 -11.20 14.19 8.17
N GLY A 154 -10.10 13.49 8.06
CA GLY A 154 -9.85 12.22 8.74
C GLY A 154 -8.56 12.26 9.55
N SER A 155 -8.36 11.27 10.40
CA SER A 155 -7.08 11.06 11.07
C SER A 155 -6.04 10.52 10.10
N ALA A 156 -4.77 10.85 10.36
CA ALA A 156 -3.67 10.18 9.69
C ALA A 156 -3.62 8.69 10.05
N ASP A 157 -3.03 7.91 9.16
CA ASP A 157 -2.71 6.51 9.42
C ASP A 157 -1.49 6.44 10.35
N LEU A 158 -1.60 5.69 11.44
CA LEU A 158 -0.52 5.45 12.39
C LEU A 158 0.30 4.17 12.06
N GLY A 159 0.01 3.54 10.93
CA GLY A 159 0.60 2.26 10.51
C GLY A 159 -0.16 1.08 11.08
N PRO A 160 0.15 0.56 12.27
CA PRO A 160 -0.66 -0.48 12.89
C PRO A 160 -2.05 0.05 13.24
N GLY A 161 -3.08 -0.74 12.95
CA GLY A 161 -4.45 -0.38 13.32
C GLY A 161 -4.59 -0.19 14.84
N LYS A 162 -5.62 0.54 15.26
CA LYS A 162 -5.91 0.81 16.68
C LYS A 162 -5.93 -0.47 17.52
N GLU A 163 -6.55 -1.52 17.01
CA GLU A 163 -6.67 -2.82 17.69
C GLU A 163 -5.29 -3.43 17.98
N THR A 164 -4.35 -3.33 17.02
CA THR A 164 -2.97 -3.78 17.21
C THR A 164 -2.21 -2.92 18.22
N LEU A 165 -2.46 -1.60 18.22
CA LEU A 165 -1.80 -0.67 19.15
C LEU A 165 -2.26 -0.85 20.60
N GLU A 166 -3.50 -1.30 20.82
CA GLU A 166 -4.12 -1.49 22.13
C GLU A 166 -4.00 -2.94 22.64
N ASP A 167 -3.58 -3.90 21.80
CA ASP A 167 -3.49 -5.32 22.15
C ASP A 167 -2.09 -5.65 22.70
N GLU A 168 -2.02 -5.90 24.01
CA GLU A 168 -0.78 -6.29 24.70
C GLU A 168 -0.15 -7.59 24.14
N THR A 169 -0.95 -8.46 23.50
CA THR A 169 -0.45 -9.70 22.88
C THR A 169 0.37 -9.46 21.62
N GLN A 170 0.24 -8.28 21.01
CA GLN A 170 0.95 -7.85 19.81
C GLN A 170 2.32 -7.18 20.11
N SER A 171 2.84 -7.36 21.31
CA SER A 171 4.09 -6.71 21.78
C SER A 171 5.27 -6.89 20.82
N VAL A 172 5.43 -8.08 20.20
CA VAL A 172 6.50 -8.36 19.23
C VAL A 172 6.36 -7.52 17.97
N LEU A 173 5.15 -7.40 17.45
CA LEU A 173 4.85 -6.57 16.27
C LEU A 173 5.08 -5.09 16.57
N LEU A 174 4.62 -4.63 17.72
CA LEU A 174 4.80 -3.24 18.15
C LEU A 174 6.28 -2.89 18.36
N GLU A 175 7.07 -3.80 18.90
CA GLU A 175 8.52 -3.62 19.02
C GLU A 175 9.21 -3.56 17.67
N ALA A 176 8.85 -4.44 16.73
CA ALA A 176 9.34 -4.41 15.36
C ALA A 176 8.99 -3.09 14.66
N TYR A 177 7.77 -2.60 14.85
CA TYR A 177 7.32 -1.33 14.28
C TYR A 177 8.07 -0.12 14.88
N ARG A 178 8.29 -0.09 16.19
CA ARG A 178 9.13 0.93 16.84
C ARG A 178 10.54 0.94 16.29
N ASN A 179 11.15 -0.24 16.14
CA ASN A 179 12.49 -0.38 15.56
C ASN A 179 12.53 0.09 14.08
N TYR A 180 11.48 -0.19 13.31
CA TYR A 180 11.34 0.31 11.94
C TYR A 180 11.32 1.85 11.92
N ILE A 181 10.51 2.49 12.76
CA ILE A 181 10.46 3.96 12.87
C ILE A 181 11.84 4.52 13.24
N LYS A 182 12.49 3.98 14.27
CA LYS A 182 13.84 4.40 14.69
C LYS A 182 14.86 4.32 13.56
N ASN A 183 14.88 3.21 12.82
CA ASN A 183 15.78 3.02 11.68
C ASN A 183 15.56 4.06 10.58
N ILE A 184 14.30 4.38 10.28
CA ILE A 184 13.98 5.43 9.31
C ILE A 184 14.45 6.79 9.81
N MET A 185 14.18 7.14 11.06
CA MET A 185 14.61 8.40 11.65
C MET A 185 16.15 8.53 11.64
N GLU A 186 16.88 7.49 12.03
CA GLU A 186 18.34 7.46 11.95
C GLU A 186 18.84 7.64 10.50
N SER A 187 18.17 7.00 9.54
CA SER A 187 18.52 7.11 8.11
C SER A 187 18.34 8.52 7.56
N THR A 188 17.47 9.34 8.15
CA THR A 188 17.29 10.76 7.80
C THR A 188 18.23 11.69 8.57
N GLY A 189 19.22 11.15 9.31
CA GLY A 189 20.22 11.92 10.06
C GLY A 189 19.80 12.33 11.46
N ILE A 190 18.69 11.82 11.99
CA ILE A 190 18.31 12.01 13.39
C ILE A 190 19.20 11.09 14.25
N SER A 191 19.78 11.64 15.34
CA SER A 191 20.60 10.82 16.23
C SER A 191 19.74 9.74 16.89
N ARG A 192 20.35 8.57 17.12
CA ARG A 192 19.68 7.43 17.78
C ARG A 192 19.01 7.81 19.09
N LYS A 193 19.67 8.64 19.91
CA LYS A 193 19.10 9.14 21.17
C LYS A 193 17.77 9.88 20.96
N LYS A 194 17.69 10.74 19.94
CA LYS A 194 16.45 11.45 19.59
C LYS A 194 15.39 10.56 18.97
N ALA A 195 15.78 9.50 18.30
CA ALA A 195 14.87 8.52 17.71
C ALA A 195 14.26 7.57 18.77
N GLU A 196 14.88 7.49 19.95
CA GLU A 196 14.40 6.68 21.09
C GLU A 196 13.46 7.48 22.03
N GLU A 197 13.51 8.81 22.03
CA GLU A 197 12.59 9.72 22.74
C GLU A 197 11.22 9.79 22.09
#